data_b21a2ad1d8f8f985166ae8a92ed88c74
#
_entry.id   b21a2ad1d8f8f985166ae8a92ed88c74
#
_cell.length_a   1.000
_cell.length_b   1.000
_cell.length_c   1.000
_cell.angle_alpha   90.00
_cell.angle_beta   90.00
_cell.angle_gamma   90.00
#
_symmetry.space_group_name_H-M   'P 1'
#
loop_
_entity.id
_entity.type
_entity.pdbx_description
1 polymer ?
#
loop_
_entity_poly.entity_id
_entity_poly.type
_entity_poly.pdbx_seq_one_letter_code
_entity_poly.pdbx_strand_id
1 'polypeptide(L)'
;MERRRSERVKVNLKAERISGDERYAVFIENISEHGIHLITASSHAHKKYSPGKELELKLQLPTGEKINLLCKTQWAYSRIPPEKVTDSIGLEIIDPPLQYIKFVRALHQSS
;
A
#
# COMPACT_ATOMS: atom_id res chain seq x y z
N MET A 1 -5.70 27.18 -5.84
CA MET A 1 -5.27 26.08 -6.13
C MET A 1 -5.55 25.07 -5.14
N GLU A 2 -5.81 23.96 -5.55
CA GLU A 2 -6.13 22.98 -4.76
C GLU A 2 -5.03 22.29 -4.17
N ARG A 3 -5.02 21.94 -3.07
CA ARG A 3 -4.01 21.31 -2.48
C ARG A 3 -4.42 20.00 -2.02
N ARG A 4 -3.71 19.01 -2.30
CA ARG A 4 -4.04 17.73 -1.90
C ARG A 4 -4.05 17.68 -0.45
N ARG A 5 -4.97 16.99 0.13
CA ARG A 5 -5.01 16.81 1.46
C ARG A 5 -3.90 16.00 1.92
N SER A 6 -3.43 15.04 1.21
CA SER A 6 -2.33 14.22 1.59
C SER A 6 -1.40 14.09 0.44
N GLU A 7 -0.16 14.41 0.65
CA GLU A 7 0.83 14.29 -0.37
C GLU A 7 1.49 12.96 -0.31
N ARG A 8 1.87 12.40 -1.44
CA ARG A 8 2.49 11.10 -1.49
C ARG A 8 3.99 11.20 -1.43
N VAL A 9 4.58 10.26 -0.70
CA VAL A 9 6.01 10.20 -0.57
C VAL A 9 6.47 8.89 -1.19
N LYS A 10 7.53 8.93 -2.00
CA LYS A 10 8.05 7.73 -2.59
C LYS A 10 8.80 6.96 -1.54
N VAL A 11 8.58 5.66 -1.49
CA VAL A 11 9.23 4.81 -0.51
C VAL A 11 9.56 3.49 -1.18
N ASN A 12 10.18 2.62 -0.43
CA ASN A 12 10.56 1.33 -0.93
C ASN A 12 10.38 0.40 0.25
N LEU A 13 9.16 0.04 0.53
CA LEU A 13 8.86 -0.73 1.72
C LEU A 13 8.24 -2.06 1.36
N LYS A 14 8.49 -3.05 2.20
CA LYS A 14 7.88 -4.34 2.03
C LYS A 14 6.70 -4.45 2.95
N ALA A 15 5.68 -5.14 2.50
CA ALA A 15 4.52 -5.38 3.33
C ALA A 15 3.94 -6.73 2.96
N GLU A 16 2.97 -7.18 3.71
CA GLU A 16 2.29 -8.42 3.41
C GLU A 16 0.81 -8.16 3.35
N ARG A 17 0.17 -8.70 2.35
CA ARG A 17 -1.27 -8.69 2.30
C ARG A 17 -1.74 -9.93 3.03
N ILE A 18 -2.65 -9.79 3.97
CA ILE A 18 -3.15 -10.88 4.75
C ILE A 18 -4.52 -11.29 4.23
N SER A 19 -4.68 -12.54 3.90
CA SER A 19 -5.92 -13.04 3.40
C SER A 19 -6.21 -14.37 4.08
N GLY A 20 -6.96 -14.35 5.16
CA GLY A 20 -7.20 -15.53 5.96
C GLY A 20 -5.90 -16.05 6.53
N ASP A 21 -5.56 -17.26 6.18
CA ASP A 21 -4.32 -17.85 6.67
C ASP A 21 -3.17 -17.58 5.74
N GLU A 22 -3.39 -16.94 4.63
CA GLU A 22 -2.35 -16.72 3.65
C GLU A 22 -1.77 -15.33 3.73
N ARG A 23 -0.51 -15.20 3.37
CA ARG A 23 0.15 -13.92 3.34
C ARG A 23 0.86 -13.79 2.02
N TYR A 24 0.69 -12.64 1.38
CA TYR A 24 1.32 -12.40 0.09
C TYR A 24 2.22 -11.19 0.19
N ALA A 25 3.44 -11.34 -0.24
CA ALA A 25 4.38 -10.23 -0.23
C ALA A 25 3.99 -9.18 -1.23
N VAL A 26 4.01 -7.94 -0.87
CA VAL A 26 3.75 -6.83 -1.76
C VAL A 26 4.82 -5.76 -1.54
N PHE A 27 4.97 -4.88 -2.52
CA PHE A 27 5.97 -3.86 -2.47
C PHE A 27 5.32 -2.50 -2.51
N ILE A 28 5.58 -1.68 -1.55
CA ILE A 28 4.95 -0.36 -1.48
C ILE A 28 5.82 0.68 -2.13
N GLU A 29 5.29 1.36 -3.13
CA GLU A 29 6.01 2.36 -3.89
C GLU A 29 5.84 3.75 -3.36
N ASN A 30 4.67 4.09 -2.92
CA ASN A 30 4.48 5.40 -2.32
C ASN A 30 3.34 5.37 -1.33
N ILE A 31 3.36 6.28 -0.38
CA ILE A 31 2.36 6.34 0.65
C ILE A 31 1.97 7.78 0.94
N SER A 32 0.79 7.95 1.49
CA SER A 32 0.36 9.22 2.04
C SER A 32 -0.37 8.88 3.32
N GLU A 33 -0.90 9.87 4.00
CA GLU A 33 -1.61 9.61 5.27
C GLU A 33 -2.84 8.74 5.08
N HIS A 34 -3.46 8.79 3.91
CA HIS A 34 -4.69 8.05 3.68
C HIS A 34 -4.62 7.06 2.52
N GLY A 35 -3.49 6.86 1.94
CA GLY A 35 -3.42 5.98 0.79
C GLY A 35 -2.09 5.32 0.58
N ILE A 36 -2.11 4.22 -0.15
CA ILE A 36 -0.93 3.44 -0.47
C ILE A 36 -0.99 3.00 -1.92
N HIS A 37 0.15 3.09 -2.59
CA HIS A 37 0.26 2.54 -3.93
C HIS A 37 1.25 1.39 -3.83
N LEU A 38 0.82 0.21 -4.17
CA LEU A 38 1.69 -0.95 -4.09
C LEU A 38 1.77 -1.69 -5.41
N ILE A 39 2.76 -2.55 -5.52
CA ILE A 39 2.96 -3.38 -6.67
C ILE A 39 3.02 -4.82 -6.19
N THR A 40 2.41 -5.70 -6.92
CA THR A 40 2.43 -7.11 -6.59
C THR A 40 2.59 -7.92 -7.85
N ALA A 41 3.06 -9.15 -7.73
CA ALA A 41 3.16 -10.04 -8.86
C ALA A 41 1.79 -10.42 -9.32
N SER A 42 1.57 -10.45 -10.63
CA SER A 42 0.29 -10.75 -11.18
C SER A 42 -0.23 -12.10 -10.81
N SER A 43 0.65 -13.04 -10.55
CA SER A 43 0.22 -14.36 -10.17
C SER A 43 -0.64 -14.33 -8.91
N HIS A 44 -0.51 -13.29 -8.11
CA HIS A 44 -1.29 -13.16 -6.89
C HIS A 44 -2.49 -12.25 -7.08
N ALA A 45 -2.51 -11.53 -8.14
CA ALA A 45 -3.52 -10.49 -8.31
C ALA A 45 -4.89 -10.99 -8.55
N HIS A 46 -5.00 -12.15 -9.15
CA HIS A 46 -6.32 -12.66 -9.44
C HIS A 46 -7.06 -12.96 -8.15
N LYS A 47 -6.34 -12.92 -7.06
CA LYS A 47 -7.00 -13.17 -5.85
C LYS A 47 -7.50 -11.94 -5.30
N LYS A 48 -7.45 -10.91 -6.03
CA LYS A 48 -8.14 -10.01 -5.80
C LYS A 48 -8.03 -8.72 -5.33
N TYR A 49 -7.81 -7.87 -6.08
CA TYR A 49 -7.78 -6.48 -5.85
C TYR A 49 -8.93 -5.89 -6.68
N SER A 50 -10.12 -6.13 -6.23
CA SER A 50 -11.26 -5.55 -6.95
C SER A 50 -11.63 -4.24 -6.28
N PRO A 51 -11.92 -3.20 -7.03
CA PRO A 51 -12.29 -1.91 -6.43
C PRO A 51 -13.43 -2.08 -5.43
N GLY A 52 -13.32 -1.43 -4.32
CA GLY A 52 -14.29 -1.50 -3.26
C GLY A 52 -14.06 -2.62 -2.26
N LYS A 53 -13.15 -3.56 -2.57
CA LYS A 53 -12.91 -4.63 -1.65
C LYS A 53 -11.94 -4.21 -0.58
N GLU A 54 -12.19 -4.68 0.63
CA GLU A 54 -11.30 -4.37 1.76
C GLU A 54 -10.25 -5.45 1.91
N LEU A 55 -9.09 -5.07 2.35
CA LEU A 55 -8.02 -6.01 2.62
C LEU A 55 -7.15 -5.50 3.75
N GLU A 56 -6.37 -6.39 4.31
CA GLU A 56 -5.50 -6.03 5.41
C GLU A 56 -4.06 -6.11 4.98
N LEU A 57 -3.26 -5.12 5.34
CA LEU A 57 -1.84 -5.12 5.08
C LEU A 57 -1.10 -5.09 6.40
N LYS A 58 0.04 -5.79 6.43
CA LYS A 58 0.94 -5.68 7.57
C LYS A 58 2.18 -4.97 7.05
N LEU A 59 2.39 -3.76 7.47
CA LEU A 59 3.50 -2.94 7.02
C LEU A 59 4.63 -2.99 8.04
N GLN A 60 5.84 -3.21 7.57
CA GLN A 60 6.98 -3.18 8.46
C GLN A 60 7.71 -1.86 8.28
N LEU A 61 7.86 -1.11 9.34
CA LEU A 61 8.57 0.15 9.30
C LEU A 61 10.06 -0.08 9.39
N PRO A 62 10.86 0.89 8.98
CA PRO A 62 12.32 0.74 9.08
C PRO A 62 12.82 0.49 10.49
N THR A 63 12.05 0.86 11.49
CA THR A 63 12.41 0.63 12.87
C THR A 63 12.22 -0.82 13.27
N GLY A 64 11.57 -1.61 12.44
CA GLY A 64 11.24 -2.99 12.77
C GLY A 64 9.84 -3.15 13.28
N GLU A 65 9.18 -2.05 13.60
CA GLU A 65 7.82 -2.09 14.06
C GLU A 65 6.88 -2.52 12.96
N LYS A 66 5.84 -3.25 13.29
CA LYS A 66 4.86 -3.66 12.29
C LYS A 66 3.52 -3.04 12.60
N ILE A 67 2.84 -2.58 11.57
CA ILE A 67 1.55 -1.94 11.71
C ILE A 67 0.54 -2.63 10.82
N ASN A 68 -0.61 -2.95 11.34
CA ASN A 68 -1.68 -3.51 10.53
C ASN A 68 -2.56 -2.39 10.02
N LEU A 69 -2.85 -2.43 8.75
CA LEU A 69 -3.67 -1.39 8.11
C LEU A 69 -4.86 -2.04 7.42
N LEU A 70 -6.04 -1.49 7.66
CA LEU A 70 -7.22 -1.93 6.93
C LEU A 70 -7.36 -1.01 5.74
N CYS A 71 -7.44 -1.57 4.56
CA CYS A 71 -7.45 -0.77 3.34
C CYS A 71 -8.59 -1.16 2.43
N LYS A 72 -8.93 -0.26 1.54
CA LYS A 72 -9.96 -0.52 0.56
C LYS A 72 -9.37 -0.27 -0.81
N THR A 73 -9.54 -1.18 -1.73
CA THR A 73 -8.99 -1.05 -3.07
C THR A 73 -9.73 0.04 -3.82
N GLN A 74 -8.99 1.00 -4.36
CA GLN A 74 -9.57 2.07 -5.15
C GLN A 74 -9.44 1.75 -6.62
N TRP A 75 -8.31 1.27 -7.05
CA TRP A 75 -8.08 0.91 -8.44
C TRP A 75 -6.99 -0.15 -8.53
N ALA A 76 -6.99 -0.85 -9.63
CA ALA A 76 -5.99 -1.87 -9.89
C ALA A 76 -5.71 -1.92 -11.38
N TYR A 77 -4.44 -1.93 -11.78
CA TYR A 77 -4.06 -2.03 -13.16
C TYR A 77 -3.04 -3.12 -13.34
N SER A 78 -3.15 -3.88 -14.40
CA SER A 78 -2.16 -4.87 -14.74
C SER A 78 -1.15 -4.26 -15.69
N ARG A 79 0.12 -4.47 -15.43
CA ARG A 79 1.15 -4.04 -16.32
C ARG A 79 1.75 -5.26 -16.92
N ILE A 80 2.00 -5.26 -18.21
CA ILE A 80 2.53 -6.41 -18.89
C ILE A 80 3.81 -6.06 -19.58
N PRO A 81 4.88 -5.93 -18.87
CA PRO A 81 6.16 -5.65 -19.48
C PRO A 81 6.66 -6.91 -20.18
N PRO A 82 7.61 -6.82 -21.01
CA PRO A 82 8.08 -7.95 -21.76
C PRO A 82 8.51 -9.14 -20.94
N GLU A 83 9.07 -8.89 -19.80
CA GLU A 83 9.58 -9.94 -18.99
C GLU A 83 8.90 -10.24 -17.71
N LYS A 84 8.06 -9.39 -17.22
CA LYS A 84 7.43 -9.61 -16.00
C LYS A 84 6.07 -9.04 -16.01
N VAL A 85 5.16 -9.65 -15.32
CA VAL A 85 3.78 -9.17 -15.21
C VAL A 85 3.57 -8.72 -13.79
N THR A 86 3.23 -7.47 -13.60
CA THR A 86 2.96 -6.94 -12.28
C THR A 86 1.68 -6.16 -12.30
N ASP A 87 1.08 -6.00 -11.14
CA ASP A 87 -0.11 -5.19 -10.99
C ASP A 87 0.16 -4.02 -10.09
N SER A 88 -0.38 -2.89 -10.44
CA SER A 88 -0.29 -1.68 -9.61
C SER A 88 -1.62 -1.48 -8.95
N ILE A 89 -1.62 -1.29 -7.65
CA ILE A 89 -2.84 -1.23 -6.86
C ILE A 89 -2.85 0.04 -6.03
N GLY A 90 -3.94 0.77 -6.11
CA GLY A 90 -4.11 1.95 -5.25
C GLY A 90 -5.09 1.64 -4.15
N LEU A 91 -4.70 1.89 -2.92
CA LEU A 91 -5.51 1.60 -1.75
C LEU A 91 -5.80 2.84 -0.94
N GLU A 92 -6.98 2.87 -0.36
CA GLU A 92 -7.31 3.90 0.61
C GLU A 92 -7.19 3.25 1.98
N ILE A 93 -6.59 3.92 2.95
CA ILE A 93 -6.46 3.37 4.29
C ILE A 93 -7.67 3.81 5.10
N ILE A 94 -8.34 2.85 5.71
CA ILE A 94 -9.50 3.14 6.52
C ILE A 94 -9.04 3.39 7.93
N ASP A 95 -9.36 4.53 8.49
CA ASP A 95 -8.98 4.86 9.85
C ASP A 95 -7.50 4.64 10.11
N PRO A 96 -6.61 5.39 9.48
CA PRO A 96 -5.18 5.17 9.67
C PRO A 96 -4.77 5.30 11.13
N PRO A 97 -4.01 4.36 11.66
CA PRO A 97 -3.57 4.46 13.06
C PRO A 97 -2.62 5.65 13.24
N LEU A 98 -2.61 6.22 14.42
CA LEU A 98 -1.74 7.34 14.69
C LEU A 98 -0.28 7.02 14.42
N GLN A 99 0.15 5.83 14.72
CA GLN A 99 1.50 5.39 14.47
C GLN A 99 1.86 5.50 13.01
N TYR A 100 0.94 5.15 12.14
CA TYR A 100 1.14 5.23 10.70
C TYR A 100 1.21 6.70 10.27
N ILE A 101 0.29 7.52 10.78
CA ILE A 101 0.25 8.94 10.43
C ILE A 101 1.56 9.61 10.84
N LYS A 102 2.06 9.30 12.01
CA LYS A 102 3.30 9.89 12.48
C LYS A 102 4.46 9.48 11.58
N PHE A 103 4.47 8.24 11.14
CA PHE A 103 5.52 7.75 10.25
C PHE A 103 5.50 8.53 8.93
N VAL A 104 4.33 8.71 8.35
CA VAL A 104 4.22 9.42 7.08
C VAL A 104 4.65 10.88 7.24
N ARG A 105 4.24 11.51 8.33
CA ARG A 105 4.61 12.90 8.57
C ARG A 105 6.11 13.06 8.75
N ALA A 106 6.73 12.09 9.39
CA ALA A 106 8.17 12.13 9.57
C ALA A 106 8.87 12.02 8.22
N LEU A 107 8.34 11.23 7.30
CA LEU A 107 8.92 11.15 5.97
C LEU A 107 8.81 12.47 5.23
N HIS A 108 7.70 13.16 5.37
CA HIS A 108 7.53 14.44 4.71
C HIS A 108 8.51 15.46 5.26
N GLN A 109 8.80 15.39 6.52
CA GLN A 109 9.70 16.34 7.12
C GLN A 109 11.14 16.07 6.76
N SER A 110 11.48 14.86 6.45
CA SER A 110 12.84 14.54 6.10
C SER A 110 13.18 14.79 4.66
N SER A 111 12.20 15.00 3.83
CA SER A 111 12.51 15.17 2.41
C SER A 111 12.68 16.60 1.97
#